data_d29200b365d065102f57184b6340f04e
#
_entry.id   d29200b365d065102f57184b6340f04e
#
_cell.length_a   1.000
_cell.length_b   1.000
_cell.length_c   1.000
_cell.angle_alpha   90.00
_cell.angle_beta   90.00
_cell.angle_gamma   90.00
#
_symmetry.space_group_name_H-M   'P 1'
#
loop_
_entity.id
_entity.type
_entity.pdbx_description
1 polymer ?
#
loop_
_entity_poly.entity_id
_entity_poly.type
_entity_poly.pdbx_seq_one_letter_code
_entity_poly.pdbx_strand_id
1 'polypeptide(L)' 'MIEIDLNEQESQILDEVLTSTLSNLSFEIADTDQQDFRDQLKARRAVLEKIKLALETA' A
#
# COMPACT_ATOMS: atom_id res chain seq x y z
N MET A 1 13.65 13.20 0.04
CA MET A 1 13.36 11.91 0.68
C MET A 1 12.58 12.13 1.95
N ILE A 2 11.57 11.33 2.20
CA ILE A 2 10.71 11.49 3.39
C ILE A 2 11.23 10.58 4.50
N GLU A 3 11.46 11.18 5.67
CA GLU A 3 11.81 10.42 6.87
C GLU A 3 10.69 10.60 7.89
N ILE A 4 10.19 9.50 8.41
CA ILE A 4 9.13 9.51 9.41
C ILE A 4 9.56 8.63 10.58
N ASP A 5 9.53 9.21 11.78
CA ASP A 5 9.76 8.46 13.00
C ASP A 5 8.43 7.98 13.56
N LEU A 6 8.25 6.67 13.58
CA LEU A 6 7.03 6.06 14.11
C LEU A 6 7.38 5.19 15.32
N ASN A 7 6.58 5.32 16.37
CA ASN A 7 6.69 4.38 17.47
C ASN A 7 6.01 3.06 17.08
N GLU A 8 6.12 2.05 17.94
CA GLU A 8 5.60 0.72 17.66
C GLU A 8 4.08 0.74 17.38
N GLN A 9 3.35 1.49 18.17
CA GLN A 9 1.90 1.60 18.04
C GLN A 9 1.52 2.27 16.72
N GLU A 10 2.19 3.34 16.36
CA GLU A 10 1.96 4.05 15.11
C GLU A 10 2.31 3.19 13.90
N SER A 11 3.38 2.42 14.00
CA SER A 11 3.76 1.48 12.93
C SER A 11 2.70 0.42 12.72
N GLN A 12 2.11 -0.09 13.79
CA GLN A 12 1.02 -1.07 13.70
C GLN A 12 -0.21 -0.49 13.03
N ILE A 13 -0.58 0.74 13.38
CA ILE A 13 -1.73 1.41 12.78
C ILE A 13 -1.50 1.59 11.27
N LEU A 14 -0.31 2.05 10.90
CA LEU A 14 0.01 2.25 9.49
C LEU A 14 0.01 0.92 8.73
N ASP A 15 0.54 -0.13 9.32
CA ASP A 15 0.55 -1.46 8.71
C ASP A 15 -0.88 -1.97 8.46
N GLU A 16 -1.79 -1.77 9.41
CA GLU A 16 -3.19 -2.13 9.25
C GLU A 16 -3.86 -1.36 8.11
N VAL A 17 -3.61 -0.05 8.03
CA VAL A 17 -4.14 0.80 6.96
C VAL A 17 -3.60 0.34 5.60
N LEU A 18 -2.31 0.06 5.51
CA LEU A 18 -1.69 -0.41 4.28
C LEU A 18 -2.27 -1.76 3.85
N THR A 19 -2.43 -2.68 4.78
CA THR A 19 -2.99 -4.00 4.49
C THR A 19 -4.41 -3.88 3.95
N SER A 20 -5.23 -3.07 4.58
CA SER A 20 -6.61 -2.82 4.15
C SER A 20 -6.65 -2.18 2.76
N THR A 21 -5.83 -1.16 2.54
CA THR A 21 -5.76 -0.45 1.27
C THR A 21 -5.28 -1.37 0.15
N LEU A 22 -4.27 -2.20 0.42
CA LEU A 22 -3.76 -3.15 -0.57
C LEU A 22 -4.82 -4.18 -0.96
N SER A 23 -5.61 -4.65 0.01
CA SER A 23 -6.71 -5.56 -0.26
C SER A 23 -7.75 -4.91 -1.17
N ASN A 24 -8.14 -3.67 -0.85
CA ASN A 24 -9.10 -2.91 -1.67
C ASN A 24 -8.59 -2.67 -3.08
N LEU A 25 -7.31 -2.31 -3.22
CA LEU A 25 -6.71 -2.11 -4.54
C LEU A 25 -6.70 -3.39 -5.36
N SER A 26 -6.45 -4.53 -4.73
CA SER A 26 -6.47 -5.81 -5.42
C SER A 26 -7.85 -6.13 -6.00
N PHE A 27 -8.92 -5.84 -5.24
CA PHE A 27 -10.29 -5.98 -5.71
C PHE A 27 -10.59 -5.03 -6.87
N GLU A 28 -10.16 -3.77 -6.75
CA GLU A 28 -10.38 -2.78 -7.81
C GLU A 28 -9.65 -3.16 -9.09
N ILE A 29 -8.42 -3.66 -8.99
CA ILE A 29 -7.65 -4.11 -10.15
C ILE A 29 -8.36 -5.26 -10.85
N ALA A 30 -8.87 -6.23 -10.09
CA ALA A 30 -9.58 -7.38 -10.64
C ALA A 30 -10.89 -6.97 -11.31
N ASP A 31 -11.54 -5.91 -10.82
CA ASP A 31 -12.87 -5.48 -11.25
C ASP A 31 -12.84 -4.44 -12.37
N THR A 32 -11.68 -3.93 -12.71
CA THR A 32 -11.53 -2.83 -13.68
C THR A 32 -11.23 -3.40 -15.07
N ASP A 33 -11.98 -2.92 -16.09
CA ASP A 33 -11.80 -3.30 -17.49
C ASP A 33 -10.90 -2.34 -18.25
N GLN A 34 -10.67 -1.14 -17.72
CA GLN A 34 -9.86 -0.13 -18.41
C GLN A 34 -8.39 -0.33 -18.08
N GLN A 35 -7.60 -0.59 -19.12
CA GLN A 35 -6.19 -0.90 -18.96
C GLN A 35 -5.39 0.26 -18.32
N ASP A 36 -5.66 1.49 -18.76
CA ASP A 36 -4.94 2.66 -18.23
C ASP A 36 -5.18 2.85 -16.74
N PHE A 37 -6.42 2.68 -16.32
CA PHE A 37 -6.78 2.81 -14.91
C PHE A 37 -6.21 1.65 -14.10
N ARG A 38 -6.24 0.45 -14.65
CA ARG A 38 -5.64 -0.73 -14.02
C ARG A 38 -4.15 -0.52 -13.79
N ASP A 39 -3.44 0.04 -14.75
CA ASP A 39 -2.00 0.32 -14.63
C ASP A 39 -1.72 1.33 -13.51
N GLN A 40 -2.56 2.35 -13.37
CA GLN A 40 -2.45 3.31 -12.28
C GLN A 40 -2.64 2.65 -10.91
N LEU A 41 -3.63 1.77 -10.81
CA LEU A 41 -3.89 1.05 -9.57
C LEU A 41 -2.74 0.12 -9.20
N LYS A 42 -2.16 -0.55 -10.19
CA LYS A 42 -1.00 -1.41 -9.98
C LYS A 42 0.21 -0.62 -9.50
N ALA A 43 0.41 0.59 -10.04
CA ALA A 43 1.51 1.47 -9.62
C ALA A 43 1.33 1.88 -8.16
N ARG A 44 0.11 2.25 -7.77
CA ARG A 44 -0.19 2.59 -6.38
C ARG A 44 0.05 1.41 -5.45
N ARG A 45 -0.38 0.23 -5.86
CA ARG A 45 -0.17 -0.99 -5.07
C ARG A 45 1.31 -1.25 -4.85
N ALA A 46 2.13 -1.12 -5.89
CA ALA A 46 3.56 -1.35 -5.80
C ALA A 46 4.23 -0.40 -4.79
N VAL A 47 3.84 0.88 -4.80
CA VAL A 47 4.37 1.86 -3.84
C VAL A 47 3.98 1.49 -2.41
N LEU A 48 2.72 1.13 -2.19
CA LEU A 48 2.22 0.76 -0.86
C LEU A 48 2.88 -0.52 -0.35
N GLU A 49 3.10 -1.50 -1.21
CA GLU A 49 3.82 -2.72 -0.86
C GLU A 49 5.26 -2.42 -0.44
N LYS A 50 5.90 -1.50 -1.13
CA LYS A 50 7.26 -1.06 -0.81
C LYS A 50 7.31 -0.45 0.59
N ILE A 51 6.34 0.41 0.92
CA ILE A 51 6.26 1.03 2.24
C ILE A 51 6.01 -0.04 3.32
N LYS A 52 5.11 -0.97 3.05
CA LYS A 52 4.80 -2.05 3.99
C LYS A 52 6.04 -2.89 4.30
N LEU A 53 6.80 -3.24 3.28
CA LEU A 53 8.05 -3.99 3.47
C LEU A 53 9.04 -3.21 4.31
N ALA A 54 9.15 -1.91 4.11
CA ALA A 54 10.04 -1.06 4.89
C ALA A 54 9.64 -1.06 6.37
N LEU A 55 8.33 -1.06 6.66
CA LEU A 55 7.84 -1.14 8.04
C LEU A 55 8.17 -2.48 8.69
N GLU A 56 8.08 -3.55 7.94
CA GLU A 56 8.33 -4.90 8.47
C GLU A 56 9.81 -5.14 8.78
N THR A 57 10.70 -4.48 8.06
CA THR A 57 12.15 -4.65 8.21
C THR A 57 12.81 -3.61 9.11
N ALA A 58 12.06 -2.62 9.55
CA ALA A 58 12.57 -1.52 10.38
C ALA A 58 12.86 -1.95 11.83
#